data_0436127433b7576a77258c79989e4a66
#
_entry.id   0436127433b7576a77258c79989e4a66
#
_cell.length_a   1.000
_cell.length_b   1.000
_cell.length_c   1.000
_cell.angle_alpha   90.00
_cell.angle_beta   90.00
_cell.angle_gamma   90.00
#
_symmetry.space_group_name_H-M   'P 1'
#
loop_
_entity.id
_entity.type
_entity.pdbx_description
1 polymer ?
#
loop_
_entity_poly.entity_id
_entity_poly.type
_entity_poly.pdbx_seq_one_letter_code
_entity_poly.pdbx_strand_id
1 'polypeptide(L)'
;MKIEQIKVVAGLILKNNKLLICQRPNFKDHPLKWEFPGGKIKNDETNEEALIREINEELSINIINYEELISYNFDYKDLKKQVFIYFYLVNNFSGKVLNNFHKELKWIEIKDIREYDFLEGDLKIIDHISSNDFKY
;
A
#
# COMPACT_ATOMS: atom_id res chain seq x y z
N MET A 1 22.22 -13.29 14.36
CA MET A 1 21.07 -13.60 13.53
C MET A 1 20.79 -12.43 12.59
N LYS A 2 20.61 -12.72 11.32
CA LYS A 2 20.48 -11.69 10.30
C LYS A 2 19.04 -11.24 10.17
N ILE A 3 18.81 -9.91 10.24
CA ILE A 3 17.50 -9.31 9.95
C ILE A 3 17.47 -8.99 8.45
N GLU A 4 16.44 -9.47 7.77
CA GLU A 4 16.24 -9.18 6.36
C GLU A 4 15.77 -7.73 6.18
N GLN A 5 16.42 -6.98 5.30
CA GLN A 5 16.03 -5.62 4.94
C GLN A 5 15.34 -5.61 3.58
N ILE A 6 14.12 -5.11 3.55
CA ILE A 6 13.28 -5.13 2.35
C ILE A 6 12.80 -3.72 2.05
N LYS A 7 12.85 -3.34 0.78
CA LYS A 7 12.27 -2.07 0.31
C LYS A 7 10.99 -2.36 -0.44
N VAL A 8 9.92 -1.67 -0.09
CA VAL A 8 8.61 -1.83 -0.72
C VAL A 8 8.00 -0.48 -1.07
N VAL A 9 7.14 -0.49 -2.08
CA VAL A 9 6.29 0.64 -2.44
C VAL A 9 4.85 0.29 -2.14
N ALA A 10 4.05 1.28 -1.79
CA ALA A 10 2.62 1.11 -1.58
C ALA A 10 1.87 2.30 -2.15
N GLY A 11 0.74 2.03 -2.78
CA GLY A 11 -0.08 3.05 -3.41
C GLY A 11 -1.39 3.27 -2.67
N LEU A 12 -1.66 4.54 -2.33
CA LEU A 12 -2.95 4.98 -1.83
C LEU A 12 -3.77 5.42 -3.04
N ILE A 13 -4.65 4.55 -3.51
CA ILE A 13 -5.43 4.75 -4.74
C ILE A 13 -6.71 5.48 -4.39
N LEU A 14 -6.87 6.70 -4.89
CA LEU A 14 -8.04 7.53 -4.64
C LEU A 14 -8.90 7.65 -5.89
N LYS A 15 -10.20 7.47 -5.70
CA LYS A 15 -11.20 7.69 -6.75
C LYS A 15 -12.51 8.11 -6.11
N ASN A 16 -13.10 9.20 -6.56
CA ASN A 16 -14.38 9.70 -6.05
C ASN A 16 -14.35 9.90 -4.52
N ASN A 17 -13.24 10.43 -4.00
CA ASN A 17 -12.99 10.66 -2.57
C ASN A 17 -12.98 9.39 -1.73
N LYS A 18 -12.80 8.23 -2.36
CA LYS A 18 -12.67 6.95 -1.67
C LYS A 18 -11.29 6.36 -1.89
N LEU A 19 -10.81 5.68 -0.87
CA LEU A 19 -9.50 5.05 -0.83
C LEU A 19 -9.64 3.54 -1.00
N LEU A 20 -8.82 2.95 -1.85
CA LEU A 20 -8.82 1.51 -2.05
C LEU A 20 -7.97 0.84 -0.98
N ILE A 21 -8.56 -0.10 -0.25
CA ILE A 21 -7.83 -0.96 0.69
C ILE A 21 -7.96 -2.41 0.25
N CYS A 22 -6.96 -3.21 0.60
CA CYS A 22 -6.82 -4.58 0.13
C CYS A 22 -6.62 -5.51 1.31
N GLN A 23 -7.32 -6.65 1.31
CA GLN A 23 -7.17 -7.64 2.36
C GLN A 23 -6.19 -8.71 1.92
N ARG A 24 -5.18 -8.99 2.76
CA ARG A 24 -4.16 -9.99 2.49
C ARG A 24 -4.77 -11.38 2.38
N PRO A 25 -4.29 -12.20 1.43
CA PRO A 25 -4.75 -13.59 1.32
C PRO A 25 -4.43 -14.39 2.59
N ASN A 26 -5.17 -15.46 2.81
CA ASN A 26 -4.98 -16.30 4.01
C ASN A 26 -3.70 -17.14 3.97
N PHE A 27 -3.02 -17.23 2.83
CA PHE A 27 -1.75 -17.97 2.71
C PHE A 27 -0.50 -17.10 2.92
N LYS A 28 -0.68 -15.78 3.11
CA LYS A 28 0.42 -14.86 3.39
C LYS A 28 0.69 -14.75 4.90
N ASP A 29 1.88 -14.23 5.26
CA ASP A 29 2.12 -13.80 6.64
C ASP A 29 1.11 -12.71 7.01
N HIS A 30 0.81 -12.58 8.30
CA HIS A 30 -0.21 -11.66 8.81
C HIS A 30 -1.50 -11.79 7.98
N PRO A 31 -2.09 -13.00 7.91
CA PRO A 31 -3.22 -13.25 7.01
C PRO A 31 -4.43 -12.41 7.37
N LEU A 32 -5.19 -12.05 6.35
CA LEU A 32 -6.46 -11.31 6.46
C LEU A 32 -6.35 -9.90 7.04
N LYS A 33 -5.14 -9.41 7.30
CA LYS A 33 -4.94 -7.99 7.62
C LYS A 33 -5.18 -7.15 6.37
N TRP A 34 -5.62 -5.91 6.58
CA TRP A 34 -5.77 -4.96 5.49
C TRP A 34 -4.46 -4.24 5.22
N GLU A 35 -4.26 -3.83 4.00
CA GLU A 35 -3.04 -3.15 3.54
C GLU A 35 -3.34 -2.30 2.32
N PHE A 36 -2.35 -1.50 1.91
CA PHE A 36 -2.40 -0.80 0.63
C PHE A 36 -1.71 -1.66 -0.43
N PRO A 37 -2.17 -1.61 -1.70
CA PRO A 37 -1.55 -2.40 -2.75
C PRO A 37 -0.12 -1.93 -3.03
N GLY A 38 0.74 -2.86 -3.40
CA GLY A 38 2.14 -2.59 -3.68
C GLY A 38 2.99 -3.84 -3.52
N GLY A 39 4.28 -3.65 -3.39
CA GLY A 39 5.18 -4.79 -3.24
C GLY A 39 6.65 -4.41 -3.25
N LYS A 40 7.50 -5.41 -3.35
CA LYS A 40 8.95 -5.26 -3.27
C LYS A 40 9.51 -4.53 -4.49
N ILE A 41 10.46 -3.63 -4.23
CA ILE A 41 11.23 -2.95 -5.27
C ILE A 41 12.33 -3.90 -5.74
N LYS A 42 12.43 -4.14 -7.05
CA LYS A 42 13.48 -4.96 -7.63
C LYS A 42 14.79 -4.16 -7.74
N ASN A 43 15.92 -4.87 -7.78
CA ASN A 43 17.25 -4.24 -7.74
C ASN A 43 17.51 -3.24 -8.86
N ASP A 44 16.89 -3.42 -10.01
CA ASP A 44 17.12 -2.59 -11.20
C ASP A 44 15.99 -1.61 -11.49
N GLU A 45 15.05 -1.44 -10.55
CA GLU A 45 13.93 -0.49 -10.75
C GLU A 45 14.02 0.68 -9.77
N THR A 46 13.51 1.82 -10.24
CA THR A 46 13.25 2.96 -9.35
C THR A 46 12.00 2.67 -8.51
N ASN A 47 11.80 3.47 -7.46
CA ASN A 47 10.59 3.36 -6.63
C ASN A 47 9.33 3.52 -7.48
N GLU A 48 9.34 4.50 -8.40
CA GLU A 48 8.20 4.80 -9.26
C GLU A 48 7.93 3.68 -10.25
N GLU A 49 8.97 3.09 -10.82
CA GLU A 49 8.82 1.93 -11.70
C GLU A 49 8.21 0.74 -10.96
N ALA A 50 8.67 0.50 -9.73
CA ALA A 50 8.12 -0.56 -8.88
C ALA A 50 6.64 -0.32 -8.57
N LEU A 51 6.29 0.92 -8.23
CA LEU A 51 4.90 1.29 -7.95
C LEU A 51 4.00 1.00 -9.15
N ILE A 52 4.40 1.46 -10.33
CA ILE A 52 3.61 1.29 -11.56
C ILE A 52 3.45 -0.20 -11.88
N ARG A 53 4.52 -0.97 -11.77
CA ARG A 53 4.51 -2.41 -12.04
C ARG A 53 3.63 -3.17 -11.05
N GLU A 54 3.83 -2.95 -9.74
CA GLU A 54 3.08 -3.67 -8.70
C GLU A 54 1.58 -3.37 -8.77
N ILE A 55 1.22 -2.12 -8.95
CA ILE A 55 -0.19 -1.73 -9.06
C ILE A 55 -0.82 -2.34 -10.31
N ASN A 56 -0.10 -2.37 -11.42
CA ASN A 56 -0.59 -3.02 -12.64
C ASN A 56 -0.76 -4.53 -12.44
N GLU A 57 0.20 -5.19 -11.82
CA GLU A 57 0.13 -6.63 -11.56
C GLU A 57 -1.06 -6.98 -10.65
N GLU A 58 -1.25 -6.23 -9.58
CA GLU A 58 -2.27 -6.56 -8.58
C GLU A 58 -3.67 -6.11 -8.95
N LEU A 59 -3.80 -5.01 -9.68
CA LEU A 59 -5.10 -4.36 -9.91
C LEU A 59 -5.46 -4.16 -11.37
N SER A 60 -4.56 -4.43 -12.30
CA SER A 60 -4.76 -4.24 -13.76
C SER A 60 -5.06 -2.80 -14.17
N ILE A 61 -4.55 -1.83 -13.44
CA ILE A 61 -4.69 -0.42 -13.78
C ILE A 61 -3.33 0.18 -14.12
N ASN A 62 -3.36 1.29 -14.88
CA ASN A 62 -2.17 2.04 -15.25
C ASN A 62 -2.19 3.39 -14.57
N ILE A 63 -1.18 3.68 -13.78
CA ILE A 63 -1.06 4.95 -13.05
C ILE A 63 -0.78 6.07 -14.06
N ILE A 64 -1.54 7.15 -13.97
CA ILE A 64 -1.34 8.36 -14.79
C ILE A 64 -0.62 9.43 -13.96
N ASN A 65 -1.12 9.71 -12.76
CA ASN A 65 -0.52 10.69 -11.86
C ASN A 65 -0.32 10.10 -10.48
N TYR A 66 0.80 10.43 -9.86
CA TYR A 66 1.11 10.03 -8.49
C TYR A 66 1.90 11.14 -7.80
N GLU A 67 1.88 11.10 -6.48
CA GLU A 67 2.57 12.06 -5.63
C GLU A 67 3.21 11.32 -4.46
N GLU A 68 4.47 11.64 -4.16
CA GLU A 68 5.13 11.05 -3.00
C GLU A 68 4.48 11.52 -1.70
N LEU A 69 4.24 10.59 -0.81
CA LEU A 69 3.84 10.86 0.55
C LEU A 69 5.04 10.63 1.46
N ILE A 70 4.81 10.15 2.67
CA ILE A 70 5.90 9.85 3.59
C ILE A 70 6.52 8.49 3.29
N SER A 71 7.75 8.30 3.74
CA SER A 71 8.42 7.00 3.74
C SER A 71 9.04 6.77 5.11
N TYR A 72 9.09 5.51 5.54
CA TYR A 72 9.67 5.16 6.84
C TYR A 72 10.00 3.68 6.88
N ASN A 73 10.78 3.26 7.87
CA ASN A 73 11.02 1.85 8.08
C ASN A 73 10.17 1.33 9.24
N PHE A 74 9.86 0.04 9.19
CA PHE A 74 9.13 -0.65 10.24
C PHE A 74 9.73 -2.04 10.46
N ASP A 75 9.91 -2.41 11.73
CA ASP A 75 10.47 -3.69 12.10
C ASP A 75 9.36 -4.69 12.42
N TYR A 76 9.21 -5.70 11.56
CA TYR A 76 8.37 -6.85 11.86
C TYR A 76 9.21 -7.87 12.63
N LYS A 77 9.24 -7.74 13.96
CA LYS A 77 10.12 -8.53 14.81
C LYS A 77 9.79 -10.02 14.76
N ASP A 78 8.53 -10.37 14.65
CA ASP A 78 8.07 -11.75 14.53
C ASP A 78 8.57 -12.43 13.26
N LEU A 79 8.79 -11.67 12.18
CA LEU A 79 9.29 -12.16 10.91
C LEU A 79 10.78 -11.90 10.73
N LYS A 80 11.43 -11.21 11.65
CA LYS A 80 12.84 -10.78 11.55
C LYS A 80 13.09 -10.00 10.25
N LYS A 81 12.17 -9.10 9.93
CA LYS A 81 12.22 -8.26 8.74
C LYS A 81 12.16 -6.80 9.12
N GLN A 82 13.04 -6.01 8.51
CA GLN A 82 12.95 -4.55 8.52
C GLN A 82 12.45 -4.13 7.15
N VAL A 83 11.31 -3.46 7.10
CA VAL A 83 10.68 -3.05 5.85
C VAL A 83 10.79 -1.54 5.72
N PHE A 84 11.39 -1.07 4.64
CA PHE A 84 11.42 0.35 4.30
C PHE A 84 10.30 0.59 3.30
N ILE A 85 9.31 1.41 3.68
CA ILE A 85 8.09 1.58 2.90
C ILE A 85 8.02 2.98 2.31
N TYR A 86 7.84 3.06 0.98
CA TYR A 86 7.63 4.31 0.25
C TYR A 86 6.17 4.39 -0.15
N PHE A 87 5.44 5.38 0.38
CA PHE A 87 4.02 5.57 0.11
C PHE A 87 3.79 6.65 -0.93
N TYR A 88 2.88 6.37 -1.86
CA TYR A 88 2.50 7.28 -2.94
C TYR A 88 0.99 7.44 -2.98
N LEU A 89 0.54 8.67 -3.23
CA LEU A 89 -0.87 8.93 -3.52
C LEU A 89 -1.07 8.78 -5.03
N VAL A 90 -2.02 7.94 -5.43
CA VAL A 90 -2.39 7.73 -6.83
C VAL A 90 -3.78 8.29 -7.03
N ASN A 91 -3.85 9.48 -7.62
CA ASN A 91 -5.12 10.19 -7.77
C ASN A 91 -5.65 10.17 -9.21
N ASN A 92 -4.93 9.56 -10.14
CA ASN A 92 -5.41 9.38 -11.50
C ASN A 92 -4.81 8.12 -12.11
N PHE A 93 -5.66 7.29 -12.67
CA PHE A 93 -5.27 6.06 -13.33
C PHE A 93 -6.26 5.71 -14.44
N SER A 94 -5.84 4.86 -15.38
CA SER A 94 -6.71 4.32 -16.42
C SER A 94 -6.94 2.84 -16.20
N GLY A 95 -8.03 2.34 -16.75
CA GLY A 95 -8.41 0.94 -16.64
C GLY A 95 -9.40 0.69 -15.51
N LYS A 96 -9.93 -0.51 -15.50
CA LYS A 96 -10.87 -0.97 -14.48
C LYS A 96 -10.11 -1.75 -13.41
N VAL A 97 -10.32 -1.41 -12.15
CA VAL A 97 -9.71 -2.12 -11.04
C VAL A 97 -10.20 -3.58 -11.01
N LEU A 98 -9.26 -4.51 -11.09
CA LEU A 98 -9.51 -5.94 -10.96
C LEU A 98 -8.71 -6.47 -9.77
N ASN A 99 -9.24 -7.50 -9.11
CA ASN A 99 -8.54 -8.13 -8.01
C ASN A 99 -7.78 -9.34 -8.54
N ASN A 100 -6.46 -9.19 -8.72
CA ASN A 100 -5.60 -10.27 -9.22
C ASN A 100 -4.85 -11.01 -8.12
N PHE A 101 -4.94 -10.57 -6.87
CA PHE A 101 -4.07 -11.11 -5.82
C PHE A 101 -4.73 -11.20 -4.44
N HIS A 102 -5.48 -10.18 -4.03
CA HIS A 102 -5.96 -10.06 -2.65
C HIS A 102 -7.21 -10.89 -2.39
N LYS A 103 -7.48 -11.17 -1.12
CA LYS A 103 -8.73 -11.83 -0.74
C LYS A 103 -9.92 -10.95 -1.05
N GLU A 104 -9.82 -9.66 -0.75
CA GLU A 104 -10.90 -8.70 -0.95
C GLU A 104 -10.34 -7.31 -1.19
N LEU A 105 -11.05 -6.53 -2.00
CA LEU A 105 -10.79 -5.10 -2.19
C LEU A 105 -12.00 -4.31 -1.69
N LYS A 106 -11.75 -3.16 -1.08
CA LYS A 106 -12.83 -2.25 -0.67
C LYS A 106 -12.44 -0.81 -0.96
N TRP A 107 -13.43 -0.05 -1.42
CA TRP A 107 -13.34 1.41 -1.50
C TRP A 107 -13.99 1.97 -0.24
N ILE A 108 -13.23 2.74 0.54
CA ILE A 108 -13.69 3.28 1.81
C ILE A 108 -13.48 4.78 1.88
N GLU A 109 -14.25 5.45 2.74
CA GLU A 109 -13.94 6.83 3.10
C GLU A 109 -12.78 6.84 4.09
N ILE A 110 -11.88 7.82 3.99
CA ILE A 110 -10.71 7.89 4.87
C ILE A 110 -11.12 7.93 6.34
N LYS A 111 -12.21 8.60 6.67
CA LYS A 111 -12.70 8.68 8.06
C LYS A 111 -13.00 7.31 8.68
N ASP A 112 -13.25 6.30 7.87
CA ASP A 112 -13.62 4.96 8.34
C ASP A 112 -12.43 3.99 8.41
N ILE A 113 -11.22 4.45 8.07
CA ILE A 113 -10.06 3.57 7.90
C ILE A 113 -9.70 2.82 9.19
N ARG A 114 -9.96 3.42 10.36
CA ARG A 114 -9.61 2.79 11.63
C ARG A 114 -10.57 1.67 12.04
N GLU A 115 -11.63 1.44 11.28
CA GLU A 115 -12.52 0.31 11.49
C GLU A 115 -11.95 -1.00 10.94
N TYR A 116 -10.83 -0.93 10.21
CA TYR A 116 -10.20 -2.08 9.56
C TYR A 116 -8.91 -2.46 10.27
N ASP A 117 -8.66 -3.76 10.34
CA ASP A 117 -7.49 -4.33 11.01
C ASP A 117 -6.30 -4.34 10.07
N PHE A 118 -5.55 -3.23 10.06
CA PHE A 118 -4.41 -3.04 9.17
C PHE A 118 -3.12 -3.67 9.69
N LEU A 119 -2.21 -3.98 8.77
CA LEU A 119 -0.83 -4.31 9.11
C LEU A 119 -0.23 -3.22 9.99
N GLU A 120 0.56 -3.62 10.99
CA GLU A 120 1.21 -2.67 11.89
C GLU A 120 2.09 -1.66 11.15
N GLY A 121 2.78 -2.09 10.09
CA GLY A 121 3.61 -1.21 9.28
C GLY A 121 2.85 -0.09 8.58
N ASP A 122 1.53 -0.21 8.46
CA ASP A 122 0.70 0.82 7.81
C ASP A 122 0.06 1.79 8.80
N LEU A 123 0.24 1.60 10.11
CA LEU A 123 -0.43 2.46 11.09
C LEU A 123 0.07 3.91 11.04
N LYS A 124 1.33 4.12 10.74
CA LYS A 124 1.89 5.47 10.67
C LYS A 124 1.38 6.26 9.47
N ILE A 125 1.25 5.61 8.29
CA ILE A 125 0.65 6.29 7.13
C ILE A 125 -0.83 6.57 7.39
N ILE A 126 -1.52 5.68 8.10
CA ILE A 126 -2.92 5.91 8.48
C ILE A 126 -3.04 7.13 9.37
N ASP A 127 -2.15 7.31 10.35
CA ASP A 127 -2.12 8.52 11.18
C ASP A 127 -1.91 9.77 10.33
N HIS A 128 -1.01 9.67 9.35
CA HIS A 128 -0.70 10.79 8.46
C HIS A 128 -1.91 11.22 7.62
N ILE A 129 -2.59 10.27 6.98
CA ILE A 129 -3.74 10.59 6.12
C ILE A 129 -5.00 10.93 6.90
N SER A 130 -5.06 10.55 8.18
CA SER A 130 -6.20 10.86 9.05
C SER A 130 -6.06 12.23 9.70
N SER A 131 -4.92 12.90 9.53
CA SER A 131 -4.72 14.24 10.10
C SER A 131 -5.52 15.27 9.31
N ASN A 132 -5.90 16.37 10.01
CA ASN A 132 -6.63 17.47 9.38
C ASN A 132 -5.79 18.24 8.33
N ASP A 133 -4.47 18.05 8.35
CA ASP A 133 -3.56 18.69 7.41
C ASP A 133 -3.41 17.94 6.09
N PHE A 134 -3.88 16.70 6.03
CA PHE A 134 -3.80 15.90 4.80
C PHE A 134 -4.86 16.36 3.80
N LYS A 135 -4.41 16.68 2.59
CA LYS A 135 -5.28 17.12 1.50
C LYS A 135 -5.10 16.18 0.28
N TYR A 136 -6.21 15.85 -0.34
CA TYR A 136 -6.25 14.92 -1.47
C TYR A 136 -7.31 15.31 -2.50
#